data_180c74d69b2e2f5c8fdc7127e5bac577
#
_entry.id   180c74d69b2e2f5c8fdc7127e5bac577
#
_cell.length_a   1.000
_cell.length_b   1.000
_cell.length_c   1.000
_cell.angle_alpha   90.00
_cell.angle_beta   90.00
_cell.angle_gamma   90.00
#
_symmetry.space_group_name_H-M   'P 1'
#
loop_
_entity.id
_entity.type
_entity.pdbx_description
1 polymer ?
#
loop_
_entity_poly.entity_id
_entity_poly.type
_entity_poly.pdbx_seq_one_letter_code
_entity_poly.pdbx_strand_id
1 'polypeptide(L)'
;MSKSNIIAIASSPASEFDADAVRHQRFKVYTAKQLDQIPQLQQLSAEQRFEMQVVASVLPFRVNQYVIDELIDWHQVPADPIFQLTFPQRGMLKPEHYDRVAEAVRSELPAAEFKALISDVRAELNPHPAGQLEHNIPMLDGEVVEGLQHKY
;
A
#
# COMPACT_ATOMS: atom_id res chain seq x y z
N MET A 1 -28.34 -59.31 16.19
CA MET A 1 -27.29 -59.20 15.15
C MET A 1 -27.44 -57.84 14.48
N SER A 2 -26.69 -56.86 14.95
CA SER A 2 -26.77 -55.50 14.45
C SER A 2 -25.63 -55.30 13.46
N LYS A 3 -25.93 -54.90 12.22
CA LYS A 3 -24.93 -54.60 11.19
C LYS A 3 -24.63 -53.12 11.25
N SER A 4 -23.39 -52.78 11.70
CA SER A 4 -22.85 -51.44 11.65
C SER A 4 -22.55 -51.08 10.19
N ASN A 5 -23.20 -50.03 9.68
CA ASN A 5 -22.86 -49.40 8.41
C ASN A 5 -21.67 -48.43 8.66
N ILE A 6 -20.52 -48.80 8.17
CA ILE A 6 -19.34 -47.90 8.09
C ILE A 6 -19.52 -47.08 6.81
N ILE A 7 -19.79 -45.78 6.95
CA ILE A 7 -19.77 -44.84 5.84
C ILE A 7 -18.30 -44.53 5.52
N ALA A 8 -17.84 -45.02 4.38
CA ALA A 8 -16.55 -44.68 3.85
C ALA A 8 -16.59 -43.21 3.38
N ILE A 9 -15.85 -42.34 4.08
CA ILE A 9 -15.61 -40.98 3.64
C ILE A 9 -14.62 -41.07 2.49
N ALA A 10 -15.09 -40.85 1.27
CA ALA A 10 -14.24 -40.72 0.09
C ALA A 10 -13.36 -39.44 0.28
N SER A 11 -12.07 -39.64 0.49
CA SER A 11 -11.09 -38.58 0.43
C SER A 11 -10.98 -38.08 -1.01
N SER A 12 -11.51 -36.89 -1.28
CA SER A 12 -11.16 -36.14 -2.52
C SER A 12 -9.67 -35.99 -2.60
N PRO A 13 -9.05 -36.19 -3.78
CA PRO A 13 -7.63 -35.89 -3.93
C PRO A 13 -7.45 -34.40 -3.70
N ALA A 14 -6.66 -34.04 -2.69
CA ALA A 14 -6.14 -32.70 -2.55
C ALA A 14 -5.41 -32.37 -3.85
N SER A 15 -5.89 -31.35 -4.57
CA SER A 15 -5.16 -30.84 -5.72
C SER A 15 -3.77 -30.47 -5.23
N GLU A 16 -2.74 -31.12 -5.78
CA GLU A 16 -1.35 -30.76 -5.53
C GLU A 16 -1.22 -29.26 -5.83
N PHE A 17 -1.03 -28.48 -4.79
CA PHE A 17 -0.78 -27.06 -4.89
C PHE A 17 0.66 -26.92 -5.46
N ASP A 18 0.76 -26.67 -6.76
CA ASP A 18 2.05 -26.48 -7.42
C ASP A 18 2.69 -25.16 -6.97
N ALA A 19 3.43 -25.24 -5.89
CA ALA A 19 4.13 -24.10 -5.29
C ALA A 19 5.18 -23.48 -6.26
N ASP A 20 5.67 -24.23 -7.22
CA ASP A 20 6.63 -23.74 -8.19
C ASP A 20 5.96 -22.95 -9.33
N ALA A 21 4.73 -23.28 -9.72
CA ALA A 21 3.96 -22.50 -10.68
C ALA A 21 3.63 -21.10 -10.14
N VAL A 22 3.37 -20.97 -8.82
CA VAL A 22 3.09 -19.67 -8.18
C VAL A 22 4.35 -18.80 -8.08
N ARG A 23 5.52 -19.37 -7.90
CA ARG A 23 6.79 -18.62 -7.75
C ARG A 23 7.22 -17.88 -9.03
N HIS A 24 6.74 -18.27 -10.19
CA HIS A 24 7.13 -17.67 -11.48
C HIS A 24 6.09 -16.71 -12.07
N GLN A 25 4.90 -16.59 -11.45
CA GLN A 25 3.88 -15.66 -11.93
C GLN A 25 4.25 -14.23 -11.52
N ARG A 26 4.76 -13.45 -12.49
CA ARG A 26 5.03 -12.02 -12.30
C ARG A 26 3.73 -11.24 -12.43
N PHE A 27 3.18 -10.82 -11.31
CA PHE A 27 2.02 -9.93 -11.31
C PHE A 27 2.41 -8.52 -11.74
N LYS A 28 1.54 -7.90 -12.55
CA LYS A 28 1.66 -6.48 -12.89
C LYS A 28 1.59 -5.65 -11.59
N VAL A 29 2.43 -4.64 -11.49
CA VAL A 29 2.50 -3.74 -10.35
C VAL A 29 2.07 -2.36 -10.79
N TYR A 30 1.24 -1.70 -9.98
CA TYR A 30 0.78 -0.34 -10.18
C TYR A 30 1.36 0.57 -9.09
N THR A 31 1.73 1.76 -9.49
CA THR A 31 2.23 2.84 -8.63
C THR A 31 1.31 4.06 -8.75
N ALA A 32 1.59 5.14 -8.01
CA ALA A 32 0.83 6.37 -8.08
C ALA A 32 0.62 6.90 -9.52
N LYS A 33 1.62 6.75 -10.39
CA LYS A 33 1.54 7.18 -11.80
C LYS A 33 0.58 6.35 -12.67
N GLN A 34 0.13 5.21 -12.15
CA GLN A 34 -0.66 4.24 -12.89
C GLN A 34 -2.04 4.01 -12.24
N LEU A 35 -2.44 4.83 -11.28
CA LEU A 35 -3.75 4.75 -10.64
C LEU A 35 -4.88 4.76 -11.68
N ASP A 36 -4.82 5.65 -12.66
CA ASP A 36 -5.84 5.76 -13.70
C ASP A 36 -5.90 4.55 -14.66
N GLN A 37 -4.87 3.70 -14.63
CA GLN A 37 -4.82 2.47 -15.43
C GLN A 37 -5.49 1.28 -14.73
N ILE A 38 -5.98 1.43 -13.51
CA ILE A 38 -6.70 0.39 -12.76
C ILE A 38 -8.19 0.51 -13.09
N PRO A 39 -8.76 -0.43 -13.90
CA PRO A 39 -10.13 -0.30 -14.39
C PRO A 39 -11.17 -0.26 -13.27
N GLN A 40 -10.92 -1.01 -12.20
CA GLN A 40 -11.84 -1.12 -11.07
C GLN A 40 -12.04 0.22 -10.34
N LEU A 41 -11.07 1.15 -10.41
CA LEU A 41 -11.21 2.49 -9.82
C LEU A 41 -12.22 3.38 -10.56
N GLN A 42 -12.65 2.98 -11.76
CA GLN A 42 -13.65 3.75 -12.50
C GLN A 42 -15.04 3.76 -11.84
N GLN A 43 -15.33 2.80 -10.96
CA GLN A 43 -16.56 2.80 -10.16
C GLN A 43 -16.57 3.85 -9.04
N LEU A 44 -15.41 4.40 -8.66
CA LEU A 44 -15.31 5.47 -7.69
C LEU A 44 -15.72 6.81 -8.29
N SER A 45 -16.22 7.72 -7.47
CA SER A 45 -16.50 9.08 -7.90
C SER A 45 -15.23 9.81 -8.36
N ALA A 46 -15.40 10.86 -9.16
CA ALA A 46 -14.27 11.70 -9.58
C ALA A 46 -13.55 12.32 -8.36
N GLU A 47 -14.30 12.68 -7.32
CA GLU A 47 -13.75 13.22 -6.08
C GLU A 47 -12.90 12.19 -5.35
N GLN A 48 -13.37 10.96 -5.17
CA GLN A 48 -12.61 9.89 -4.52
C GLN A 48 -11.31 9.58 -5.29
N ARG A 49 -11.35 9.53 -6.62
CA ARG A 49 -10.13 9.35 -7.44
C ARG A 49 -9.16 10.51 -7.29
N PHE A 50 -9.67 11.74 -7.23
CA PHE A 50 -8.86 12.92 -6.97
C PHE A 50 -8.21 12.87 -5.58
N GLU A 51 -8.95 12.51 -4.54
CA GLU A 51 -8.42 12.33 -3.18
C GLU A 51 -7.28 11.30 -3.15
N MET A 52 -7.46 10.17 -3.83
CA MET A 52 -6.42 9.14 -3.95
C MET A 52 -5.17 9.68 -4.65
N GLN A 53 -5.32 10.46 -5.72
CA GLN A 53 -4.21 11.08 -6.44
C GLN A 53 -3.43 12.05 -5.55
N VAL A 54 -4.14 12.89 -4.80
CA VAL A 54 -3.53 13.84 -3.84
C VAL A 54 -2.69 13.09 -2.80
N VAL A 55 -3.27 12.07 -2.15
CA VAL A 55 -2.59 11.29 -1.11
C VAL A 55 -1.41 10.49 -1.70
N ALA A 56 -1.57 9.88 -2.87
CA ALA A 56 -0.51 9.14 -3.56
C ALA A 56 0.66 10.03 -4.03
N SER A 57 0.46 11.34 -4.11
CA SER A 57 1.54 12.30 -4.40
C SER A 57 2.48 12.47 -3.21
N VAL A 58 1.95 12.35 -2.00
CA VAL A 58 2.71 12.49 -0.74
C VAL A 58 3.23 11.16 -0.24
N LEU A 59 2.32 10.19 -0.08
CA LEU A 59 2.64 8.87 0.46
C LEU A 59 2.99 7.89 -0.67
N PRO A 60 3.95 6.97 -0.45
CA PRO A 60 4.28 5.96 -1.44
C PRO A 60 3.10 5.01 -1.62
N PHE A 61 2.75 4.75 -2.89
CA PHE A 61 1.72 3.80 -3.26
C PHE A 61 2.27 2.75 -4.21
N ARG A 62 1.99 1.50 -3.89
CA ARG A 62 2.31 0.36 -4.74
C ARG A 62 1.36 -0.81 -4.44
N VAL A 63 0.74 -1.35 -5.47
CA VAL A 63 -0.13 -2.53 -5.38
C VAL A 63 0.12 -3.45 -6.56
N ASN A 64 -0.02 -4.75 -6.37
CA ASN A 64 0.07 -5.72 -7.46
C ASN A 64 -1.32 -6.15 -7.95
N GLN A 65 -1.34 -6.72 -9.16
CA GLN A 65 -2.57 -7.20 -9.82
C GLN A 65 -3.32 -8.23 -8.97
N TYR A 66 -2.62 -9.12 -8.27
CA TYR A 66 -3.26 -10.14 -7.43
C TYR A 66 -4.11 -9.54 -6.31
N VAL A 67 -3.62 -8.50 -5.64
CA VAL A 67 -4.39 -7.81 -4.60
C VAL A 67 -5.66 -7.19 -5.19
N ILE A 68 -5.54 -6.60 -6.38
CA ILE A 68 -6.66 -5.94 -7.07
C ILE A 68 -7.73 -6.96 -7.48
N ASP A 69 -7.32 -8.09 -8.04
CA ASP A 69 -8.23 -9.05 -8.67
C ASP A 69 -8.79 -10.07 -7.66
N GLU A 70 -7.99 -10.48 -6.65
CA GLU A 70 -8.31 -11.63 -5.82
C GLU A 70 -8.61 -11.28 -4.34
N LEU A 71 -8.13 -10.14 -3.84
CA LEU A 71 -8.23 -9.84 -2.41
C LEU A 71 -9.24 -8.75 -2.07
N ILE A 72 -9.52 -7.83 -2.99
CA ILE A 72 -10.44 -6.72 -2.77
C ILE A 72 -11.85 -7.12 -3.21
N ASP A 73 -12.81 -7.01 -2.31
CA ASP A 73 -14.23 -7.09 -2.67
C ASP A 73 -14.70 -5.73 -3.19
N TRP A 74 -14.67 -5.58 -4.50
CA TRP A 74 -15.03 -4.34 -5.19
C TRP A 74 -16.49 -3.94 -5.01
N HIS A 75 -17.38 -4.85 -4.60
CA HIS A 75 -18.78 -4.53 -4.28
C HIS A 75 -18.90 -3.79 -2.95
N GLN A 76 -17.91 -3.94 -2.07
CA GLN A 76 -17.86 -3.27 -0.78
C GLN A 76 -16.99 -2.01 -0.77
N VAL A 77 -16.31 -1.69 -1.87
CA VAL A 77 -15.50 -0.45 -1.97
C VAL A 77 -16.42 0.78 -1.92
N PRO A 78 -16.10 1.81 -1.12
CA PRO A 78 -14.83 2.07 -0.43
C PRO A 78 -14.69 1.47 0.98
N ALA A 79 -15.66 0.69 1.47
CA ALA A 79 -15.65 0.13 2.82
C ALA A 79 -14.84 -1.19 2.94
N ASP A 80 -14.42 -1.79 1.83
CA ASP A 80 -13.60 -3.00 1.85
C ASP A 80 -12.29 -2.78 2.63
N PRO A 81 -11.95 -3.64 3.62
CA PRO A 81 -10.79 -3.45 4.48
C PRO A 81 -9.46 -3.56 3.73
N ILE A 82 -9.35 -4.43 2.72
CA ILE A 82 -8.12 -4.58 1.94
C ILE A 82 -7.92 -3.35 1.06
N PHE A 83 -8.99 -2.83 0.46
CA PHE A 83 -8.97 -1.57 -0.27
C PHE A 83 -8.50 -0.42 0.63
N GLN A 84 -9.08 -0.27 1.82
CA GLN A 84 -8.70 0.80 2.75
C GLN A 84 -7.26 0.72 3.23
N LEU A 85 -6.72 -0.49 3.40
CA LEU A 85 -5.32 -0.70 3.79
C LEU A 85 -4.33 -0.49 2.65
N THR A 86 -4.77 -0.75 1.41
CA THR A 86 -3.87 -0.80 0.25
C THR A 86 -3.88 0.48 -0.57
N PHE A 87 -5.07 1.07 -0.75
CA PHE A 87 -5.23 2.26 -1.60
C PHE A 87 -5.14 3.54 -0.78
N PRO A 88 -4.60 4.63 -1.36
CA PRO A 88 -4.52 5.92 -0.69
C PRO A 88 -5.91 6.41 -0.27
N GLN A 89 -6.05 6.79 1.00
CA GLN A 89 -7.28 7.32 1.56
C GLN A 89 -7.05 8.75 2.07
N ARG A 90 -8.03 9.65 1.90
CA ARG A 90 -7.93 11.04 2.35
C ARG A 90 -7.49 11.15 3.82
N GLY A 91 -8.01 10.28 4.68
CA GLY A 91 -7.70 10.25 6.11
C GLY A 91 -6.26 9.85 6.46
N MET A 92 -5.44 9.46 5.49
CA MET A 92 -4.01 9.16 5.71
C MET A 92 -3.16 10.44 5.81
N LEU A 93 -3.70 11.60 5.44
CA LEU A 93 -3.06 12.90 5.60
C LEU A 93 -3.86 13.76 6.57
N LYS A 94 -3.16 14.60 7.34
CA LYS A 94 -3.80 15.66 8.12
C LYS A 94 -4.51 16.64 7.17
N PRO A 95 -5.64 17.25 7.60
CA PRO A 95 -6.41 18.16 6.75
C PRO A 95 -5.54 19.26 6.12
N GLU A 96 -4.68 19.90 6.91
CA GLU A 96 -3.81 20.98 6.44
C GLU A 96 -2.83 20.55 5.35
N HIS A 97 -2.27 19.33 5.44
CA HIS A 97 -1.37 18.78 4.40
C HIS A 97 -2.14 18.41 3.14
N TYR A 98 -3.31 17.78 3.33
CA TYR A 98 -4.16 17.41 2.21
C TYR A 98 -4.60 18.64 1.42
N ASP A 99 -5.09 19.68 2.10
CA ASP A 99 -5.64 20.87 1.44
C ASP A 99 -4.54 21.63 0.65
N ARG A 100 -3.33 21.74 1.19
CA ARG A 100 -2.17 22.34 0.49
C ARG A 100 -1.83 21.59 -0.80
N VAL A 101 -1.81 20.26 -0.74
CA VAL A 101 -1.47 19.43 -1.91
C VAL A 101 -2.62 19.41 -2.91
N ALA A 102 -3.86 19.33 -2.45
CA ALA A 102 -5.06 19.36 -3.29
C ALA A 102 -5.16 20.66 -4.08
N GLU A 103 -4.86 21.80 -3.45
CA GLU A 103 -4.81 23.09 -4.13
C GLU A 103 -3.72 23.15 -5.20
N ALA A 104 -2.53 22.64 -4.89
CA ALA A 104 -1.43 22.57 -5.84
C ALA A 104 -1.74 21.68 -7.06
N VAL A 105 -2.46 20.57 -6.85
CA VAL A 105 -2.92 19.70 -7.96
C VAL A 105 -3.99 20.40 -8.80
N ARG A 106 -4.95 21.10 -8.17
CA ARG A 106 -6.03 21.83 -8.90
C ARG A 106 -5.49 23.02 -9.69
N SER A 107 -4.51 23.72 -9.17
CA SER A 107 -3.88 24.87 -9.82
C SER A 107 -2.82 24.49 -10.86
N GLU A 108 -2.61 23.18 -11.07
CA GLU A 108 -1.58 22.67 -12.00
C GLU A 108 -0.19 23.28 -11.72
N LEU A 109 0.19 23.31 -10.44
CA LEU A 109 1.46 23.91 -10.01
C LEU A 109 2.64 23.35 -10.84
N PRO A 110 3.59 24.19 -11.27
CA PRO A 110 4.75 23.74 -12.03
C PRO A 110 5.50 22.59 -11.34
N ALA A 111 5.97 21.63 -12.11
CA ALA A 111 6.52 20.37 -11.57
C ALA A 111 7.63 20.55 -10.53
N ALA A 112 8.48 21.57 -10.69
CA ALA A 112 9.55 21.87 -9.72
C ALA A 112 8.98 22.35 -8.38
N GLU A 113 8.00 23.26 -8.43
CA GLU A 113 7.34 23.82 -7.25
C GLU A 113 6.48 22.76 -6.57
N PHE A 114 5.76 21.94 -7.33
CA PHE A 114 5.01 20.81 -6.80
C PHE A 114 5.91 19.81 -6.07
N LYS A 115 7.08 19.47 -6.66
CA LYS A 115 8.06 18.59 -6.02
C LYS A 115 8.59 19.17 -4.71
N ALA A 116 8.87 20.48 -4.66
CA ALA A 116 9.30 21.17 -3.45
C ALA A 116 8.21 21.09 -2.36
N LEU A 117 6.96 21.44 -2.71
CA LEU A 117 5.82 21.32 -1.80
C LEU A 117 5.67 19.91 -1.22
N ILE A 118 5.75 18.87 -2.05
CA ILE A 118 5.67 17.48 -1.58
C ILE A 118 6.82 17.14 -0.63
N SER A 119 8.03 17.64 -0.92
CA SER A 119 9.18 17.43 -0.02
C SER A 119 8.96 18.08 1.34
N ASP A 120 8.43 19.31 1.37
CA ASP A 120 8.11 20.03 2.61
C ASP A 120 7.03 19.29 3.43
N VAL A 121 5.95 18.89 2.79
CA VAL A 121 4.88 18.10 3.46
C VAL A 121 5.44 16.81 4.03
N ARG A 122 6.30 16.10 3.31
CA ARG A 122 6.95 14.87 3.81
C ARG A 122 7.86 15.13 5.00
N ALA A 123 8.60 16.24 5.00
CA ALA A 123 9.44 16.65 6.12
C ALA A 123 8.60 16.99 7.37
N GLU A 124 7.43 17.62 7.18
CA GLU A 124 6.48 17.89 8.28
C GLU A 124 5.84 16.61 8.84
N LEU A 125 5.59 15.60 7.98
CA LEU A 125 5.06 14.28 8.40
C LEU A 125 6.10 13.44 9.15
N ASN A 126 7.38 13.59 8.82
CA ASN A 126 8.49 12.91 9.47
C ASN A 126 9.58 13.91 9.87
N PRO A 127 9.36 14.70 10.94
CA PRO A 127 10.26 15.81 11.32
C PRO A 127 11.63 15.34 11.82
N HIS A 128 11.82 14.05 12.12
CA HIS A 128 13.04 13.52 12.70
C HIS A 128 13.68 12.36 11.93
N PRO A 129 13.84 12.43 10.58
CA PRO A 129 14.54 11.36 9.88
C PRO A 129 16.01 11.23 10.33
N ALA A 130 16.63 12.32 10.80
CA ALA A 130 17.99 12.37 11.33
C ALA A 130 18.11 11.87 12.78
N GLY A 131 17.05 11.99 13.60
CA GLY A 131 17.08 11.52 14.99
C GLY A 131 17.20 9.99 15.12
N GLN A 132 16.84 9.25 14.09
CA GLN A 132 17.03 7.79 14.06
C GLN A 132 18.50 7.41 14.00
N LEU A 133 19.35 8.21 13.38
CA LEU A 133 20.80 7.98 13.36
C LEU A 133 21.46 8.19 14.72
N GLU A 134 20.88 9.04 15.57
CA GLU A 134 21.40 9.34 16.91
C GLU A 134 20.83 8.40 17.97
N HIS A 135 19.54 8.03 17.84
CA HIS A 135 18.84 7.20 18.84
C HIS A 135 18.94 5.71 18.60
N ASN A 136 19.26 5.27 17.40
CA ASN A 136 19.39 3.85 17.04
C ASN A 136 20.86 3.42 16.84
N ILE A 137 21.79 4.04 17.54
CA ILE A 137 23.16 3.56 17.55
C ILE A 137 23.21 2.26 18.36
N PRO A 138 23.52 1.10 17.75
CA PRO A 138 23.61 -0.15 18.47
C PRO A 138 24.79 -0.11 19.43
N MET A 139 24.53 -0.40 20.69
CA MET A 139 25.54 -0.46 21.75
C MET A 139 25.60 -1.85 22.36
N LEU A 140 26.79 -2.36 22.57
CA LEU A 140 27.05 -3.58 23.29
C LEU A 140 28.02 -3.27 24.46
N ASP A 141 27.62 -3.57 25.66
CA ASP A 141 28.41 -3.32 26.89
C ASP A 141 28.85 -1.83 27.04
N GLY A 142 28.07 -0.91 26.52
CA GLY A 142 28.35 0.53 26.57
C GLY A 142 29.27 1.05 25.47
N GLU A 143 29.73 0.21 24.56
CA GLU A 143 30.50 0.59 23.37
C GLU A 143 29.65 0.58 22.09
N VAL A 144 29.89 1.53 21.19
CA VAL A 144 29.21 1.60 19.89
C VAL A 144 29.68 0.44 19.01
N VAL A 145 28.73 -0.34 18.47
CA VAL A 145 29.03 -1.42 17.53
C VAL A 145 29.18 -0.83 16.14
N GLU A 146 30.41 -0.73 15.66
CA GLU A 146 30.71 -0.26 14.32
C GLU A 146 30.40 -1.32 13.25
N GLY A 147 30.01 -0.87 12.06
CA GLY A 147 29.81 -1.73 10.88
C GLY A 147 28.42 -2.32 10.70
N LEU A 148 27.45 -2.03 11.57
CA LEU A 148 26.05 -2.35 11.35
C LEU A 148 25.42 -1.28 10.44
N GLN A 149 25.17 -1.68 9.19
CA GLN A 149 24.41 -0.82 8.27
C GLN A 149 22.91 -1.04 8.50
N HIS A 150 22.22 0.00 8.97
CA HIS A 150 20.78 0.03 8.92
C HIS A 150 20.33 0.21 7.45
N LYS A 151 19.75 -0.82 6.84
CA LYS A 151 19.01 -0.67 5.60
C LYS A 151 17.61 -0.17 5.98
N TYR A 152 17.32 1.05 5.56
CA TYR A 152 15.99 1.64 5.62
C TYR A 152 15.14 1.14 4.47
#